data_b315c49b1692357a16c9c8a594abd679
#
_entry.id   b315c49b1692357a16c9c8a594abd679
#
_cell.length_a   1.000
_cell.length_b   1.000
_cell.length_c   1.000
_cell.angle_alpha   90.00
_cell.angle_beta   90.00
_cell.angle_gamma   90.00
#
_symmetry.space_group_name_H-M   'P 1'
#
loop_
_entity.id
_entity.type
_entity.pdbx_description
1 polymer ?
#
loop_
_entity_poly.entity_id
_entity_poly.type
_entity_poly.pdbx_seq_one_letter_code
_entity_poly.pdbx_strand_id
1 'polypeptide(L)'
;MGNTNEYQLSISETTFGGLSVLSGTNGKAVCNEDYGCIDYGQLIWVTLQRSKDAREAITTRANLTNTYGYASEGESFSIADPNEVWILELIGKGSIELGAVWVATRVPDGSICAHANQARTRTFPRDSPDDVQYAPDVVSFAEANGLWQGDDESTFDFSDV
;
A
#
# COMPACT_ATOMS: atom_id res chain seq x y z
N MET A 1 -0.31 -12.17 8.36
CA MET A 1 1.11 -12.58 8.59
C MET A 1 1.88 -11.42 9.19
N GLY A 2 2.95 -11.63 9.99
CA GLY A 2 3.76 -10.54 10.54
C GLY A 2 5.16 -11.03 10.92
N ASN A 3 6.15 -10.15 10.77
CA ASN A 3 7.55 -10.42 11.09
C ASN A 3 8.27 -9.15 11.55
N THR A 4 9.44 -9.34 12.18
CA THR A 4 10.30 -8.27 12.70
C THR A 4 11.74 -8.55 12.30
N ASN A 5 12.50 -7.51 11.93
CA ASN A 5 13.93 -7.64 11.65
C ASN A 5 14.82 -7.19 12.82
N GLU A 6 16.13 -7.25 12.65
CA GLU A 6 17.12 -6.88 13.67
C GLU A 6 17.15 -5.40 14.04
N TYR A 7 16.57 -4.54 13.22
CA TYR A 7 16.40 -3.11 13.49
C TYR A 7 15.13 -2.78 14.29
N GLN A 8 14.39 -3.82 14.74
CA GLN A 8 13.09 -3.71 15.40
C GLN A 8 11.99 -3.13 14.48
N LEU A 9 12.21 -3.15 13.16
CA LEU A 9 11.18 -2.87 12.19
C LEU A 9 10.24 -4.07 12.11
N SER A 10 8.96 -3.85 12.39
CA SER A 10 7.90 -4.86 12.37
C SER A 10 6.90 -4.54 11.28
N ILE A 11 6.50 -5.55 10.52
CA ILE A 11 5.46 -5.42 9.50
C ILE A 11 4.46 -6.55 9.67
N SER A 12 3.18 -6.20 9.73
CA SER A 12 2.06 -7.16 9.70
C SER A 12 0.99 -6.69 8.71
N GLU A 13 0.05 -7.57 8.36
CA GLU A 13 -0.97 -7.26 7.37
C GLU A 13 -2.35 -7.79 7.75
N THR A 14 -3.38 -7.19 7.14
CA THR A 14 -4.74 -7.72 7.02
C THR A 14 -5.29 -7.43 5.62
N THR A 15 -5.86 -8.43 4.97
CA THR A 15 -6.47 -8.31 3.64
C THR A 15 -7.82 -7.57 3.73
N PHE A 16 -8.06 -6.58 2.89
CA PHE A 16 -9.37 -5.90 2.80
C PHE A 16 -10.12 -6.18 1.49
N GLY A 17 -9.53 -6.91 0.56
CA GLY A 17 -10.11 -7.22 -0.74
C GLY A 17 -9.95 -6.09 -1.75
N GLY A 18 -10.82 -5.08 -1.71
CA GLY A 18 -10.84 -3.96 -2.65
C GLY A 18 -11.62 -4.26 -3.93
N LEU A 19 -11.51 -3.40 -4.93
CA LEU A 19 -12.19 -3.53 -6.21
C LEU A 19 -11.70 -4.77 -7.00
N SER A 20 -12.60 -5.58 -7.47
CA SER A 20 -12.27 -6.82 -8.20
C SER A 20 -11.46 -6.60 -9.49
N VAL A 21 -11.58 -5.43 -10.11
CA VAL A 21 -10.81 -5.03 -11.31
C VAL A 21 -9.34 -4.77 -10.98
N LEU A 22 -9.06 -4.40 -9.73
CA LEU A 22 -7.71 -4.11 -9.23
C LEU A 22 -7.05 -5.32 -8.54
N SER A 23 -7.81 -6.39 -8.29
CA SER A 23 -7.27 -7.62 -7.71
C SER A 23 -6.26 -8.28 -8.65
N GLY A 24 -5.06 -8.55 -8.13
CA GLY A 24 -4.00 -9.28 -8.83
C GLY A 24 -4.08 -10.80 -8.69
N THR A 25 -5.13 -11.33 -8.03
CA THR A 25 -5.27 -12.77 -7.81
C THR A 25 -5.60 -13.55 -9.09
N ASN A 26 -5.34 -14.86 -9.07
CA ASN A 26 -5.67 -15.76 -10.18
C ASN A 26 -5.00 -15.38 -11.52
N GLY A 27 -3.78 -14.84 -11.47
CA GLY A 27 -3.02 -14.48 -12.67
C GLY A 27 -3.54 -13.25 -13.40
N LYS A 28 -4.30 -12.38 -12.73
CA LYS A 28 -4.83 -11.14 -13.33
C LYS A 28 -3.87 -9.96 -13.26
N ALA A 29 -2.88 -9.99 -12.36
CA ALA A 29 -1.91 -8.90 -12.26
C ALA A 29 -1.03 -8.78 -13.49
N VAL A 30 -0.72 -7.55 -13.89
CA VAL A 30 0.40 -7.29 -14.79
C VAL A 30 1.69 -7.49 -14.00
N CYS A 31 2.52 -8.40 -14.47
CA CYS A 31 3.76 -8.79 -13.81
C CYS A 31 4.97 -8.41 -14.66
N ASN A 32 6.12 -8.29 -13.99
CA ASN A 32 7.40 -8.19 -14.67
C ASN A 32 7.65 -9.47 -15.50
N GLU A 33 8.01 -9.34 -16.76
CA GLU A 33 8.15 -10.46 -17.70
C GLU A 33 9.28 -11.42 -17.32
N ASP A 34 10.37 -10.91 -16.73
CA ASP A 34 11.54 -11.70 -16.36
C ASP A 34 11.43 -12.33 -14.97
N TYR A 35 10.77 -11.66 -14.01
CA TYR A 35 10.82 -12.00 -12.59
C TYR A 35 9.46 -12.37 -11.99
N GLY A 36 8.37 -12.12 -12.68
CA GLY A 36 7.01 -12.31 -12.17
C GLY A 36 6.55 -11.20 -11.22
N CYS A 37 5.42 -11.42 -10.57
CA CYS A 37 4.86 -10.51 -9.58
C CYS A 37 5.38 -10.79 -8.16
N ILE A 38 5.18 -9.81 -7.29
CA ILE A 38 5.34 -9.97 -5.83
C ILE A 38 3.96 -10.05 -5.16
N ASP A 39 3.79 -10.97 -4.21
CA ASP A 39 2.59 -11.04 -3.36
C ASP A 39 2.81 -10.32 -2.01
N TYR A 40 1.74 -10.22 -1.19
CA TYR A 40 1.79 -9.56 0.12
C TYR A 40 2.81 -10.19 1.09
N GLY A 41 2.93 -11.50 1.09
CA GLY A 41 3.86 -12.22 1.95
C GLY A 41 5.31 -11.98 1.56
N GLN A 42 5.62 -12.13 0.27
CA GLN A 42 6.93 -11.81 -0.28
C GLN A 42 7.28 -10.33 -0.05
N LEU A 43 6.29 -9.43 -0.20
CA LEU A 43 6.45 -8.00 0.02
C LEU A 43 6.88 -7.71 1.48
N ILE A 44 6.31 -8.40 2.49
CA ILE A 44 6.75 -8.29 3.88
C ILE A 44 8.21 -8.75 4.02
N TRP A 45 8.52 -9.95 3.54
CA TRP A 45 9.84 -10.56 3.71
C TRP A 45 10.95 -9.73 3.07
N VAL A 46 10.77 -9.35 1.81
CA VAL A 46 11.78 -8.62 1.05
C VAL A 46 11.96 -7.21 1.60
N THR A 47 10.86 -6.56 2.04
CA THR A 47 10.93 -5.25 2.68
C THR A 47 11.76 -5.30 3.96
N LEU A 48 11.49 -6.26 4.85
CA LEU A 48 12.23 -6.42 6.12
C LEU A 48 13.72 -6.71 5.92
N GLN A 49 14.09 -7.37 4.82
CA GLN A 49 15.49 -7.61 4.47
C GLN A 49 16.22 -6.37 3.94
N ARG A 50 15.50 -5.35 3.49
CA ARG A 50 16.04 -4.19 2.78
C ARG A 50 15.82 -2.86 3.49
N SER A 51 15.11 -2.84 4.62
CA SER A 51 14.70 -1.62 5.31
C SER A 51 15.07 -1.67 6.78
N LYS A 52 15.43 -0.52 7.35
CA LYS A 52 15.82 -0.35 8.74
C LYS A 52 14.79 0.39 9.58
N ASP A 53 13.97 1.20 8.94
CA ASP A 53 12.92 2.00 9.57
C ASP A 53 11.62 1.98 8.76
N ALA A 54 10.56 2.55 9.31
CA ALA A 54 9.23 2.51 8.72
C ALA A 54 9.15 3.28 7.39
N ARG A 55 9.83 4.41 7.27
CA ARG A 55 9.79 5.24 6.04
C ARG A 55 10.57 4.57 4.90
N GLU A 56 11.70 3.97 5.20
CA GLU A 56 12.44 3.15 4.24
C GLU A 56 11.62 1.95 3.79
N ALA A 57 10.86 1.33 4.71
CA ALA A 57 9.94 0.23 4.38
C ALA A 57 8.84 0.66 3.41
N ILE A 58 8.21 1.82 3.61
CA ILE A 58 7.20 2.36 2.69
C ILE A 58 7.80 2.56 1.29
N THR A 59 8.95 3.23 1.20
CA THR A 59 9.66 3.46 -0.06
C THR A 59 10.06 2.15 -0.76
N THR A 60 10.59 1.19 0.00
CA THR A 60 10.98 -0.12 -0.51
C THR A 60 9.79 -0.86 -1.11
N ARG A 61 8.62 -0.84 -0.44
CA ARG A 61 7.40 -1.49 -0.92
C ARG A 61 6.90 -0.87 -2.23
N ALA A 62 6.89 0.46 -2.30
CA ALA A 62 6.52 1.17 -3.53
C ALA A 62 7.43 0.76 -4.70
N ASN A 63 8.74 0.72 -4.48
CA ASN A 63 9.70 0.31 -5.50
C ASN A 63 9.54 -1.15 -5.92
N LEU A 64 9.28 -2.05 -4.97
CA LEU A 64 9.06 -3.47 -5.27
C LEU A 64 7.80 -3.69 -6.11
N THR A 65 6.68 -3.07 -5.75
CA THR A 65 5.45 -3.21 -6.54
C THR A 65 5.57 -2.59 -7.92
N ASN A 66 6.25 -1.45 -8.05
CA ASN A 66 6.52 -0.82 -9.35
C ASN A 66 7.47 -1.64 -10.23
N THR A 67 8.37 -2.41 -9.62
CA THR A 67 9.33 -3.24 -10.36
C THR A 67 8.74 -4.57 -10.80
N TYR A 68 7.97 -5.22 -9.94
CA TYR A 68 7.52 -6.60 -10.14
C TYR A 68 6.03 -6.70 -10.49
N GLY A 69 5.21 -5.71 -10.15
CA GLY A 69 3.76 -5.82 -10.13
C GLY A 69 3.29 -6.49 -8.83
N TYR A 70 2.00 -6.39 -8.53
CA TYR A 70 1.44 -6.89 -7.28
C TYR A 70 0.31 -7.90 -7.54
N ALA A 71 0.52 -9.15 -7.08
CA ALA A 71 -0.36 -10.28 -7.37
C ALA A 71 -1.15 -10.75 -6.13
N SER A 72 -1.86 -9.82 -5.48
CA SER A 72 -2.76 -10.14 -4.36
C SER A 72 -4.01 -9.27 -4.40
N GLU A 73 -4.82 -9.37 -3.36
CA GLU A 73 -5.93 -8.46 -3.07
C GLU A 73 -5.41 -7.18 -2.39
N GLY A 74 -6.30 -6.26 -2.05
CA GLY A 74 -5.96 -5.09 -1.26
C GLY A 74 -5.54 -5.47 0.16
N GLU A 75 -4.47 -4.86 0.65
CA GLU A 75 -3.86 -5.15 1.94
C GLU A 75 -3.60 -3.89 2.77
N SER A 76 -3.94 -3.96 4.06
CA SER A 76 -3.50 -2.99 5.06
C SER A 76 -2.27 -3.53 5.77
N PHE A 77 -1.17 -2.77 5.72
CA PHE A 77 0.06 -3.11 6.41
C PHE A 77 0.27 -2.19 7.62
N SER A 78 0.42 -2.79 8.80
CA SER A 78 0.95 -2.09 9.97
C SER A 78 2.47 -2.15 9.91
N ILE A 79 3.13 -1.00 9.84
CA ILE A 79 4.59 -0.85 9.75
C ILE A 79 5.04 -0.06 10.98
N ALA A 80 5.88 -0.65 11.83
CA ALA A 80 6.32 -0.04 13.06
C ALA A 80 7.83 -0.20 13.25
N ASP A 81 8.48 0.88 13.66
CA ASP A 81 9.84 0.89 14.16
C ASP A 81 9.87 1.47 15.60
N PRO A 82 11.04 1.62 16.27
CA PRO A 82 11.10 2.16 17.61
C PRO A 82 10.61 3.62 17.77
N ASN A 83 10.41 4.36 16.68
CA ASN A 83 10.14 5.79 16.70
C ASN A 83 8.73 6.13 16.21
N GLU A 84 8.20 5.37 15.24
CA GLU A 84 6.93 5.70 14.59
C GLU A 84 6.18 4.46 14.11
N VAL A 85 4.88 4.62 13.90
CA VAL A 85 3.97 3.60 13.37
C VAL A 85 3.22 4.17 12.17
N TRP A 86 3.11 3.37 11.12
CA TRP A 86 2.38 3.69 9.89
C TRP A 86 1.37 2.62 9.56
N ILE A 87 0.23 3.03 9.03
CA ILE A 87 -0.71 2.14 8.34
C ILE A 87 -0.61 2.45 6.86
N LEU A 88 -0.20 1.46 6.08
CA LEU A 88 -0.12 1.55 4.62
C LEU A 88 -1.19 0.65 4.02
N GLU A 89 -2.13 1.24 3.31
CA GLU A 89 -3.11 0.50 2.50
C GLU A 89 -2.68 0.51 1.05
N LEU A 90 -2.71 -0.66 0.43
CA LEU A 90 -2.19 -0.89 -0.92
C LEU A 90 -3.12 -1.83 -1.68
N ILE A 91 -3.36 -1.52 -2.95
CA ILE A 91 -4.03 -2.41 -3.90
C ILE A 91 -3.27 -2.41 -5.23
N GLY A 92 -3.22 -3.56 -5.88
CA GLY A 92 -2.61 -3.67 -7.21
C GLY A 92 -3.38 -2.87 -8.26
N LYS A 93 -2.78 -2.73 -9.42
CA LYS A 93 -3.42 -2.16 -10.61
C LYS A 93 -4.08 -3.23 -11.51
N GLY A 94 -4.19 -4.45 -10.99
CA GLY A 94 -4.86 -5.58 -11.64
C GLY A 94 -4.29 -5.89 -13.01
N SER A 95 -5.17 -6.04 -14.01
CA SER A 95 -4.80 -6.27 -15.41
C SER A 95 -4.60 -4.98 -16.20
N ILE A 96 -4.64 -3.82 -15.58
CA ILE A 96 -4.56 -2.51 -16.24
C ILE A 96 -3.10 -2.17 -16.53
N GLU A 97 -2.27 -2.15 -15.50
CA GLU A 97 -0.84 -1.84 -15.64
C GLU A 97 0.00 -2.42 -14.51
N LEU A 98 1.31 -2.38 -14.67
CA LEU A 98 2.28 -2.82 -13.67
C LEU A 98 2.23 -1.88 -12.44
N GLY A 99 2.29 -2.46 -11.24
CA GLY A 99 2.42 -1.68 -10.00
C GLY A 99 1.24 -1.80 -9.05
N ALA A 100 1.18 -0.85 -8.14
CA ALA A 100 0.13 -0.72 -7.14
C ALA A 100 -0.11 0.75 -6.81
N VAL A 101 -1.32 1.09 -6.38
CA VAL A 101 -1.65 2.35 -5.72
C VAL A 101 -1.71 2.14 -4.22
N TRP A 102 -1.31 3.14 -3.46
CA TRP A 102 -1.21 3.02 -2.01
C TRP A 102 -1.24 4.38 -1.32
N VAL A 103 -1.67 4.36 -0.06
CA VAL A 103 -1.61 5.49 0.87
C VAL A 103 -1.09 4.97 2.20
N ALA A 104 -0.10 5.65 2.78
CA ALA A 104 0.45 5.38 4.09
C ALA A 104 0.17 6.57 5.02
N THR A 105 -0.41 6.31 6.18
CA THR A 105 -0.74 7.32 7.18
C THR A 105 -0.01 7.01 8.48
N ARG A 106 0.69 8.00 9.02
CA ARG A 106 1.37 7.89 10.31
C ARG A 106 0.34 7.87 11.45
N VAL A 107 0.51 6.96 12.38
CA VAL A 107 -0.29 6.93 13.62
C VAL A 107 0.27 8.01 14.56
N PRO A 108 -0.54 9.00 15.02
CA PRO A 108 -0.05 10.05 15.89
C PRO A 108 0.49 9.52 17.21
N ASP A 109 1.52 10.18 17.74
CA ASP A 109 2.11 9.81 19.02
C ASP A 109 1.07 9.83 20.15
N GLY A 110 1.13 8.84 21.02
CA GLY A 110 0.17 8.68 22.12
C GLY A 110 -1.20 8.11 21.69
N SER A 111 -1.36 7.74 20.43
CA SER A 111 -2.58 7.14 19.89
C SER A 111 -2.46 5.61 19.77
N ILE A 112 -3.60 4.95 19.70
CA ILE A 112 -3.73 3.52 19.37
C ILE A 112 -4.50 3.41 18.06
N CYS A 113 -3.98 2.60 17.15
CA CYS A 113 -4.66 2.25 15.91
C CYS A 113 -4.98 0.75 15.93
N ALA A 114 -6.19 0.41 15.51
CA ALA A 114 -6.61 -0.96 15.29
C ALA A 114 -7.45 -1.04 14.01
N HIS A 115 -7.18 -2.05 13.20
CA HIS A 115 -7.95 -2.32 12.00
C HIS A 115 -8.22 -3.82 11.83
N ALA A 116 -9.25 -4.13 11.08
CA ALA A 116 -9.61 -5.48 10.68
C ALA A 116 -9.54 -5.59 9.16
N ASN A 117 -10.11 -6.62 8.57
CA ASN A 117 -10.14 -6.85 7.12
C ASN A 117 -11.06 -5.84 6.39
N GLN A 118 -10.67 -4.58 6.43
CA GLN A 118 -11.40 -3.45 5.85
C GLN A 118 -10.44 -2.32 5.49
N ALA A 119 -10.59 -1.70 4.32
CA ALA A 119 -9.93 -0.43 4.01
C ALA A 119 -10.41 0.66 4.97
N ARG A 120 -9.51 1.50 5.44
CA ARG A 120 -9.77 2.56 6.44
C ARG A 120 -9.35 3.93 5.98
N THR A 121 -8.43 4.01 5.02
CA THR A 121 -7.95 5.27 4.49
C THR A 121 -9.05 5.92 3.67
N ARG A 122 -9.53 7.05 4.14
CA ARG A 122 -10.51 7.90 3.49
C ARG A 122 -9.81 8.99 2.68
N THR A 123 -10.34 10.21 2.75
CA THR A 123 -9.62 11.39 2.29
C THR A 123 -8.38 11.62 3.15
N PHE A 124 -7.31 12.09 2.56
CA PHE A 124 -6.04 12.30 3.25
C PHE A 124 -5.39 13.62 2.81
N PRO A 125 -4.65 14.32 3.71
CA PRO A 125 -3.93 15.53 3.37
C PRO A 125 -2.76 15.21 2.43
N ARG A 126 -2.55 16.05 1.41
CA ARG A 126 -1.49 15.85 0.42
C ARG A 126 -0.27 16.74 0.64
N ASP A 127 -0.40 17.69 1.55
CA ASP A 127 0.62 18.68 1.90
C ASP A 127 1.34 18.38 3.22
N SER A 128 1.14 17.18 3.78
CA SER A 128 1.72 16.74 5.06
C SER A 128 2.61 15.50 4.89
N PRO A 129 3.77 15.60 4.22
CA PRO A 129 4.62 14.44 3.90
C PRO A 129 5.22 13.75 5.14
N ASP A 130 5.22 14.42 6.29
CA ASP A 130 5.64 13.84 7.55
C ASP A 130 4.60 12.86 8.13
N ASP A 131 3.33 13.04 7.81
CA ASP A 131 2.22 12.25 8.34
C ASP A 131 1.53 11.38 7.29
N VAL A 132 1.66 11.72 6.00
CA VAL A 132 1.05 10.98 4.90
C VAL A 132 2.01 10.85 3.72
N GLN A 133 2.15 9.63 3.22
CA GLN A 133 2.84 9.33 1.97
C GLN A 133 1.89 8.55 1.06
N TYR A 134 1.98 8.71 -0.24
CA TYR A 134 1.08 8.06 -1.17
C TYR A 134 1.71 7.87 -2.55
N ALA A 135 1.16 6.95 -3.34
CA ALA A 135 1.57 6.76 -4.72
C ALA A 135 1.28 8.04 -5.52
N PRO A 136 2.28 8.59 -6.25
CA PRO A 136 2.10 9.87 -6.96
C PRO A 136 0.93 9.87 -7.94
N ASP A 137 0.56 8.71 -8.43
CA ASP A 137 -0.48 8.49 -9.43
C ASP A 137 -1.81 7.97 -8.84
N VAL A 138 -1.96 7.91 -7.51
CA VAL A 138 -3.14 7.29 -6.88
C VAL A 138 -4.47 7.88 -7.37
N VAL A 139 -4.55 9.19 -7.57
CA VAL A 139 -5.77 9.86 -8.07
C VAL A 139 -5.86 9.78 -9.58
N SER A 140 -4.79 10.14 -10.28
CA SER A 140 -4.79 10.15 -11.75
C SER A 140 -5.02 8.75 -12.33
N PHE A 141 -4.53 7.69 -11.67
CA PHE A 141 -4.83 6.32 -12.04
C PHE A 141 -6.33 6.01 -11.88
N ALA A 142 -6.94 6.41 -10.77
CA ALA A 142 -8.36 6.21 -10.52
C ALA A 142 -9.23 6.97 -11.54
N GLU A 143 -8.90 8.23 -11.84
CA GLU A 143 -9.57 9.04 -12.88
C GLU A 143 -9.46 8.40 -14.26
N ALA A 144 -8.25 8.08 -14.69
CA ALA A 144 -7.98 7.52 -16.01
C ALA A 144 -8.73 6.20 -16.27
N ASN A 145 -9.05 5.45 -15.21
CA ASN A 145 -9.72 4.17 -15.30
C ASN A 145 -11.20 4.22 -14.90
N GLY A 146 -11.76 5.43 -14.70
CA GLY A 146 -13.18 5.62 -14.37
C GLY A 146 -13.58 5.08 -12.99
N LEU A 147 -12.60 4.88 -12.11
CA LEU A 147 -12.82 4.42 -10.73
C LEU A 147 -13.24 5.57 -9.82
N TRP A 148 -12.86 6.79 -10.18
CA TRP A 148 -13.24 8.02 -9.51
C TRP A 148 -13.59 9.11 -10.54
N GLN A 149 -14.61 9.93 -10.26
CA GLN A 149 -15.16 10.95 -11.17
C GLN A 149 -15.40 12.29 -10.47
N GLY A 150 -14.63 12.60 -9.43
CA GLY A 150 -14.73 13.88 -8.73
C GLY A 150 -13.99 15.01 -9.47
N ASP A 151 -14.47 16.24 -9.30
CA ASP A 151 -13.84 17.46 -9.85
C ASP A 151 -12.79 18.06 -8.90
N ASP A 152 -12.80 17.66 -7.64
CA ASP A 152 -11.90 18.16 -6.60
C ASP A 152 -11.15 17.00 -5.95
N GLU A 153 -9.88 16.88 -6.26
CA GLU A 153 -9.01 15.84 -5.74
C GLU A 153 -8.94 15.78 -4.20
N SER A 154 -9.26 16.87 -3.47
CA SER A 154 -9.33 16.86 -2.02
C SER A 154 -10.45 15.98 -1.48
N THR A 155 -11.42 15.65 -2.31
CA THR A 155 -12.54 14.75 -1.98
C THR A 155 -12.27 13.29 -2.35
N PHE A 156 -11.12 12.98 -2.93
CA PHE A 156 -10.75 11.61 -3.26
C PHE A 156 -10.68 10.74 -2.01
N ASP A 157 -11.50 9.72 -1.96
CA ASP A 157 -11.54 8.74 -0.86
C ASP A 157 -10.93 7.43 -1.33
N PHE A 158 -9.78 7.06 -0.77
CA PHE A 158 -9.04 5.87 -1.18
C PHE A 158 -9.82 4.57 -0.92
N SER A 159 -10.69 4.53 0.10
CA SER A 159 -11.46 3.34 0.43
C SER A 159 -12.69 3.12 -0.47
N ASP A 160 -13.05 4.11 -1.27
CA ASP A 160 -14.22 4.03 -2.17
C ASP A 160 -13.82 3.61 -3.61
N VAL A 161 -12.49 3.55 -3.91
CA VAL A 161 -11.94 3.25 -5.25
C VAL A 161 -10.89 2.17 -5.27
#